data_4359a86f4272adb5052d2d4d41d5e45e
#
_entry.id   4359a86f4272adb5052d2d4d41d5e45e
#
_cell.length_a   1.000
_cell.length_b   1.000
_cell.length_c   1.000
_cell.angle_alpha   90.00
_cell.angle_beta   90.00
_cell.angle_gamma   90.00
#
_symmetry.space_group_name_H-M   'P 1'
#
loop_
_entity.id
_entity.type
_entity.pdbx_description
1 polymer ?
#
loop_
_entity_poly.entity_id
_entity_poly.type
_entity_poly.pdbx_seq_one_letter_code
_entity_poly.pdbx_strand_id
1 'polypeptide(L)'
;NSRRLGFNLCASAGDEMTTTVADYMDWCLERDDTRAIGLFLETVRDPEQFVAALEKASARAIPMVILKIGKSALGASMAITHTGAIAGNHAVFQALCQRHGVIEVDDFDEMAATLMLFQNERKAVSGKFAAAFESGGFRELVTDTAVGLDIEYATLDASTVNTLEQHLDPGLKAENPLDLWGSHDRFE
;
A
#
# COMPACT_ATOMS: atom_id res chain seq x y z
N ASN A 1 -5.34 -17.46 -2.68
CA ASN A 1 -5.20 -16.01 -2.55
C ASN A 1 -6.29 -15.32 -3.37
N SER A 2 -7.38 -14.90 -2.74
CA SER A 2 -8.51 -14.25 -3.40
C SER A 2 -8.13 -12.88 -3.99
N ARG A 3 -7.08 -12.24 -3.47
CA ARG A 3 -6.62 -10.90 -3.88
C ARG A 3 -5.57 -10.90 -4.98
N ARG A 4 -5.18 -12.05 -5.53
CA ARG A 4 -4.23 -12.19 -6.66
C ARG A 4 -2.90 -11.45 -6.47
N LEU A 5 -2.38 -11.36 -5.24
CA LEU A 5 -1.03 -10.88 -5.00
C LEU A 5 -0.01 -11.88 -5.57
N GLY A 6 0.89 -11.40 -6.42
CA GLY A 6 2.05 -12.17 -6.88
C GLY A 6 3.20 -12.04 -5.90
N PHE A 7 3.91 -13.12 -5.61
CA PHE A 7 5.10 -13.11 -4.75
C PHE A 7 6.28 -13.69 -5.49
N ASN A 8 7.42 -12.99 -5.47
CA ASN A 8 8.71 -13.54 -5.88
C ASN A 8 9.46 -14.15 -4.68
N LEU A 9 9.12 -13.72 -3.47
CA LEU A 9 9.57 -14.31 -2.20
C LEU A 9 8.45 -14.22 -1.16
N CYS A 10 8.29 -15.29 -0.39
CA CYS A 10 7.53 -15.29 0.86
C CYS A 10 8.35 -16.08 1.88
N ALA A 11 8.86 -15.40 2.90
CA ALA A 11 9.73 -15.98 3.91
C ALA A 11 9.22 -15.69 5.31
N SER A 12 9.47 -16.64 6.22
CA SER A 12 9.34 -16.44 7.66
C SER A 12 10.74 -16.50 8.26
N ALA A 13 11.19 -15.39 8.86
CA ALA A 13 12.54 -15.29 9.40
C ALA A 13 12.74 -16.06 10.72
N GLY A 14 11.65 -16.42 11.40
CA GLY A 14 11.69 -17.06 12.71
C GLY A 14 12.42 -16.19 13.72
N ASP A 15 13.31 -16.81 14.54
CA ASP A 15 14.05 -16.10 15.59
C ASP A 15 15.22 -15.25 15.08
N GLU A 16 15.45 -15.22 13.77
CA GLU A 16 16.51 -14.43 13.12
C GLU A 16 17.93 -14.69 13.70
N MET A 17 18.25 -15.96 13.97
CA MET A 17 19.55 -16.31 14.57
C MET A 17 20.72 -16.24 13.60
N THR A 18 20.48 -16.44 12.31
CA THR A 18 21.52 -16.45 11.26
C THR A 18 21.19 -15.54 10.10
N THR A 19 19.92 -15.41 9.79
CA THR A 19 19.41 -14.58 8.68
C THR A 19 18.34 -13.67 9.24
N THR A 20 18.52 -12.39 9.09
CA THR A 20 17.61 -11.37 9.61
C THR A 20 16.60 -10.93 8.55
N VAL A 21 15.58 -10.19 8.95
CA VAL A 21 14.67 -9.54 8.00
C VAL A 21 15.42 -8.62 7.03
N ALA A 22 16.49 -7.97 7.49
CA ALA A 22 17.31 -7.07 6.66
C ALA A 22 18.07 -7.83 5.55
N ASP A 23 18.53 -9.07 5.80
CA ASP A 23 19.13 -9.92 4.78
C ASP A 23 18.12 -10.28 3.69
N TYR A 24 16.88 -10.62 4.06
CA TYR A 24 15.80 -10.88 3.08
C TYR A 24 15.44 -9.63 2.29
N MET A 25 15.39 -8.46 2.94
CA MET A 25 15.17 -7.18 2.26
C MET A 25 16.27 -6.94 1.23
N ASP A 26 17.52 -7.07 1.63
CA ASP A 26 18.67 -6.84 0.76
C ASP A 26 18.66 -7.78 -0.44
N TRP A 27 18.40 -9.06 -0.21
CA TRP A 27 18.26 -10.04 -1.29
C TRP A 27 17.13 -9.68 -2.27
N CYS A 28 15.96 -9.28 -1.77
CA CYS A 28 14.86 -8.82 -2.62
C CYS A 28 15.21 -7.56 -3.41
N LEU A 29 15.99 -6.66 -2.79
CA LEU A 29 16.44 -5.42 -3.41
C LEU A 29 17.51 -5.62 -4.49
N GLU A 30 18.18 -6.76 -4.57
CA GLU A 30 19.07 -7.10 -5.69
C GLU A 30 18.32 -7.59 -6.94
N ARG A 31 17.03 -7.92 -6.82
CA ARG A 31 16.24 -8.50 -7.89
C ARG A 31 15.52 -7.44 -8.71
N ASP A 32 15.47 -7.63 -10.02
CA ASP A 32 14.78 -6.73 -10.94
C ASP A 32 13.25 -6.94 -10.96
N ASP A 33 12.78 -8.12 -10.51
CA ASP A 33 11.36 -8.46 -10.44
C ASP A 33 10.67 -8.05 -9.12
N THR A 34 11.39 -7.47 -8.17
CA THR A 34 10.82 -6.93 -6.93
C THR A 34 10.12 -5.58 -7.21
N ARG A 35 8.81 -5.51 -6.96
CA ARG A 35 8.00 -4.30 -7.16
C ARG A 35 7.67 -3.56 -5.88
N ALA A 36 7.52 -4.29 -4.79
CA ALA A 36 7.30 -3.78 -3.43
C ALA A 36 7.76 -4.82 -2.43
N ILE A 37 8.06 -4.41 -1.20
CA ILE A 37 8.39 -5.31 -0.09
C ILE A 37 7.38 -5.09 1.02
N GLY A 38 6.71 -6.17 1.44
CA GLY A 38 5.81 -6.19 2.58
C GLY A 38 6.44 -6.91 3.76
N LEU A 39 6.45 -6.28 4.92
CA LEU A 39 6.99 -6.87 6.16
C LEU A 39 5.92 -6.94 7.25
N PHE A 40 5.70 -8.13 7.79
CA PHE A 40 5.03 -8.30 9.07
C PHE A 40 6.11 -8.38 10.16
N LEU A 41 6.25 -7.33 10.97
CA LEU A 41 7.44 -7.09 11.76
C LEU A 41 7.13 -6.98 13.26
N GLU A 42 7.72 -7.86 14.06
CA GLU A 42 7.65 -7.81 15.52
C GLU A 42 8.79 -6.95 16.10
N THR A 43 10.02 -7.16 15.64
CA THR A 43 11.20 -6.43 16.09
C THR A 43 12.22 -6.31 14.97
N VAL A 44 13.19 -5.43 15.11
CA VAL A 44 14.35 -5.32 14.24
C VAL A 44 15.56 -5.84 15.01
N ARG A 45 16.15 -6.95 14.55
CA ARG A 45 17.31 -7.57 15.19
C ARG A 45 18.62 -6.86 14.88
N ASP A 46 18.77 -6.44 13.64
CA ASP A 46 19.93 -5.66 13.17
C ASP A 46 19.46 -4.29 12.66
N PRO A 47 19.45 -3.26 13.52
CA PRO A 47 18.99 -1.93 13.15
C PRO A 47 19.85 -1.26 12.08
N GLU A 48 21.18 -1.50 12.07
CA GLU A 48 22.08 -0.86 11.13
C GLU A 48 21.85 -1.40 9.72
N GLN A 49 21.79 -2.71 9.57
CA GLN A 49 21.52 -3.35 8.28
C GLN A 49 20.09 -3.06 7.81
N PHE A 50 19.12 -3.01 8.72
CA PHE A 50 17.73 -2.65 8.40
C PHE A 50 17.64 -1.23 7.81
N VAL A 51 18.30 -0.25 8.42
CA VAL A 51 18.36 1.13 7.90
C VAL A 51 19.03 1.16 6.53
N ALA A 52 20.16 0.48 6.37
CA ALA A 52 20.84 0.39 5.06
C ALA A 52 19.93 -0.21 3.97
N ALA A 53 19.12 -1.23 4.30
CA ALA A 53 18.15 -1.80 3.39
C ALA A 53 17.01 -0.83 3.06
N LEU A 54 16.54 -0.02 4.00
CA LEU A 54 15.56 1.05 3.75
C LEU A 54 16.13 2.15 2.83
N GLU A 55 17.38 2.55 3.03
CA GLU A 55 18.08 3.50 2.15
C GLU A 55 18.19 2.97 0.72
N LYS A 56 18.56 1.70 0.59
CA LYS A 56 18.64 1.01 -0.71
C LYS A 56 17.28 0.90 -1.40
N ALA A 57 16.21 0.58 -0.64
CA ALA A 57 14.84 0.54 -1.16
C ALA A 57 14.40 1.92 -1.69
N SER A 58 14.67 2.97 -0.92
CA SER A 58 14.41 4.35 -1.31
C SER A 58 15.17 4.75 -2.57
N ALA A 59 16.47 4.46 -2.66
CA ALA A 59 17.30 4.75 -3.82
C ALA A 59 16.81 4.02 -5.10
N ARG A 60 16.25 2.82 -4.96
CA ARG A 60 15.65 2.04 -6.06
C ARG A 60 14.18 2.38 -6.32
N ALA A 61 13.59 3.27 -5.56
CA ALA A 61 12.16 3.60 -5.58
C ALA A 61 11.26 2.35 -5.46
N ILE A 62 11.66 1.38 -4.59
CA ILE A 62 10.89 0.20 -4.26
C ILE A 62 10.10 0.49 -2.98
N PRO A 63 8.75 0.51 -3.03
CA PRO A 63 7.92 0.78 -1.87
C PRO A 63 8.08 -0.28 -0.77
N MET A 64 8.17 0.20 0.47
CA MET A 64 8.18 -0.63 1.67
C MET A 64 6.86 -0.48 2.41
N VAL A 65 6.18 -1.59 2.68
CA VAL A 65 4.91 -1.62 3.43
C VAL A 65 5.12 -2.46 4.68
N ILE A 66 4.93 -1.86 5.84
CA ILE A 66 5.24 -2.54 7.12
C ILE A 66 4.02 -2.57 8.03
N LEU A 67 3.62 -3.78 8.40
CA LEU A 67 2.69 -4.04 9.49
C LEU A 67 3.51 -4.34 10.75
N LYS A 68 3.68 -3.33 11.60
CA LYS A 68 4.43 -3.43 12.87
C LYS A 68 3.49 -3.88 13.98
N ILE A 69 3.87 -4.93 14.71
CA ILE A 69 3.18 -5.38 15.92
C ILE A 69 3.99 -5.04 17.18
N GLY A 70 3.40 -5.23 18.35
CA GLY A 70 4.04 -4.82 19.61
C GLY A 70 4.13 -3.30 19.81
N LYS A 71 3.23 -2.52 19.18
CA LYS A 71 3.20 -1.05 19.27
C LYS A 71 2.79 -0.54 20.65
N SER A 72 1.86 -1.24 21.33
CA SER A 72 1.40 -0.87 22.67
C SER A 72 2.32 -1.43 23.77
N ALA A 73 2.29 -0.82 24.95
CA ALA A 73 3.06 -1.33 26.10
C ALA A 73 2.69 -2.79 26.44
N LEU A 74 1.42 -3.17 26.33
CA LEU A 74 0.98 -4.54 26.54
C LEU A 74 1.48 -5.48 25.44
N GLY A 75 1.37 -5.08 24.17
CA GLY A 75 1.90 -5.84 23.03
C GLY A 75 3.41 -6.02 23.11
N ALA A 76 4.14 -4.98 23.51
CA ALA A 76 5.58 -5.05 23.71
C ALA A 76 5.96 -6.05 24.81
N SER A 77 5.21 -6.10 25.93
CA SER A 77 5.46 -7.06 26.99
C SER A 77 5.20 -8.52 26.57
N MET A 78 4.20 -8.73 25.71
CA MET A 78 3.91 -10.06 25.14
C MET A 78 5.01 -10.50 24.17
N ALA A 79 5.53 -9.59 23.33
CA ALA A 79 6.63 -9.85 22.40
C ALA A 79 7.89 -10.34 23.14
N ILE A 80 8.26 -9.70 24.26
CA ILE A 80 9.38 -10.12 25.09
C ILE A 80 9.21 -11.57 25.58
N THR A 81 8.00 -11.93 25.98
CA THR A 81 7.70 -13.28 26.50
C THR A 81 7.76 -14.34 25.38
N HIS A 82 7.38 -13.97 24.17
CA HIS A 82 7.28 -14.90 23.03
C HIS A 82 8.62 -15.13 22.32
N THR A 83 9.38 -14.07 22.07
CA THR A 83 10.60 -14.13 21.23
C THR A 83 11.87 -13.74 21.97
N GLY A 84 11.76 -13.30 23.24
CA GLY A 84 12.89 -12.77 23.99
C GLY A 84 13.44 -11.44 23.47
N ALA A 85 12.78 -10.87 22.46
CA ALA A 85 13.22 -9.63 21.85
C ALA A 85 12.67 -8.41 22.60
N ILE A 86 13.53 -7.43 22.86
CA ILE A 86 13.12 -6.15 23.42
C ILE A 86 12.44 -5.35 22.30
N ALA A 87 11.14 -5.09 22.44
CA ALA A 87 10.43 -4.20 21.54
C ALA A 87 11.03 -2.79 21.64
N GLY A 88 11.49 -2.25 20.51
CA GLY A 88 12.01 -0.89 20.43
C GLY A 88 10.92 0.16 20.67
N ASN A 89 11.33 1.40 20.88
CA ASN A 89 10.40 2.53 20.99
C ASN A 89 9.68 2.74 19.65
N HIS A 90 8.35 2.56 19.65
CA HIS A 90 7.54 2.70 18.43
C HIS A 90 7.62 4.10 17.80
N ALA A 91 7.74 5.17 18.59
CA ALA A 91 7.88 6.52 18.06
C ALA A 91 9.20 6.70 17.27
N VAL A 92 10.28 6.06 17.71
CA VAL A 92 11.56 6.05 16.97
C VAL A 92 11.39 5.26 15.66
N PHE A 93 10.70 4.13 15.70
CA PHE A 93 10.40 3.34 14.51
C PHE A 93 9.55 4.13 13.50
N GLN A 94 8.51 4.83 13.96
CA GLN A 94 7.68 5.69 13.11
C GLN A 94 8.50 6.82 12.46
N ALA A 95 9.37 7.49 13.23
CA ALA A 95 10.24 8.53 12.68
C ALA A 95 11.18 7.98 11.60
N LEU A 96 11.68 6.75 11.78
CA LEU A 96 12.47 6.05 10.78
C LEU A 96 11.64 5.75 9.52
N CYS A 97 10.43 5.21 9.68
CA CYS A 97 9.51 4.95 8.57
C CYS A 97 9.22 6.23 7.77
N GLN A 98 8.89 7.31 8.44
CA GLN A 98 8.64 8.62 7.80
C GLN A 98 9.86 9.13 7.02
N ARG A 99 11.05 9.04 7.61
CA ARG A 99 12.29 9.46 6.97
C ARG A 99 12.59 8.73 5.66
N HIS A 100 12.26 7.44 5.57
CA HIS A 100 12.55 6.59 4.41
C HIS A 100 11.34 6.34 3.51
N GLY A 101 10.21 7.04 3.75
CA GLY A 101 9.00 6.89 2.93
C GLY A 101 8.35 5.50 3.05
N VAL A 102 8.54 4.83 4.18
CA VAL A 102 7.90 3.54 4.49
C VAL A 102 6.43 3.76 4.81
N ILE A 103 5.57 2.93 4.24
CA ILE A 103 4.14 2.94 4.50
C ILE A 103 3.87 1.98 5.66
N GLU A 104 3.54 2.53 6.82
CA GLU A 104 3.08 1.74 7.97
C GLU A 104 1.58 1.51 7.84
N VAL A 105 1.14 0.26 8.05
CA VAL A 105 -0.25 -0.17 7.98
C VAL A 105 -0.68 -0.82 9.29
N ASP A 106 -1.98 -0.86 9.57
CA ASP A 106 -2.50 -1.31 10.85
C ASP A 106 -3.04 -2.73 10.85
N ASP A 107 -3.37 -3.28 9.67
CA ASP A 107 -3.83 -4.66 9.54
C ASP A 107 -3.40 -5.32 8.23
N PHE A 108 -3.71 -6.62 8.09
CA PHE A 108 -3.37 -7.40 6.89
C PHE A 108 -4.21 -7.02 5.67
N ASP A 109 -5.41 -6.51 5.84
CA ASP A 109 -6.27 -6.10 4.74
C ASP A 109 -5.73 -4.81 4.11
N GLU A 110 -5.34 -3.86 4.95
CA GLU A 110 -4.67 -2.63 4.53
C GLU A 110 -3.31 -2.94 3.87
N MET A 111 -2.51 -3.83 4.48
CA MET A 111 -1.24 -4.28 3.90
C MET A 111 -1.43 -4.89 2.51
N ALA A 112 -2.40 -5.79 2.36
CA ALA A 112 -2.67 -6.44 1.09
C ALA A 112 -3.17 -5.44 0.03
N ALA A 113 -4.08 -4.53 0.40
CA ALA A 113 -4.58 -3.49 -0.49
C ALA A 113 -3.45 -2.55 -0.95
N THR A 114 -2.59 -2.12 -0.02
CA THR A 114 -1.44 -1.26 -0.31
C THR A 114 -0.43 -1.94 -1.25
N LEU A 115 -0.08 -3.21 -0.99
CA LEU A 115 0.81 -3.98 -1.85
C LEU A 115 0.24 -4.17 -3.27
N MET A 116 -1.09 -4.33 -3.40
CA MET A 116 -1.75 -4.42 -4.70
C MET A 116 -1.59 -3.17 -5.55
N LEU A 117 -1.52 -1.98 -4.94
CA LEU A 117 -1.27 -0.72 -5.67
C LEU A 117 0.11 -0.71 -6.34
N PHE A 118 1.10 -1.37 -5.73
CA PHE A 118 2.49 -1.34 -6.18
C PHE A 118 2.91 -2.54 -7.02
N GLN A 119 2.09 -3.59 -7.13
CA GLN A 119 2.46 -4.77 -7.91
C GLN A 119 2.48 -4.53 -9.42
N ASN A 120 1.78 -3.49 -9.90
CA ASN A 120 1.73 -3.14 -11.31
C ASN A 120 2.94 -2.28 -11.71
N GLU A 121 3.33 -2.37 -13.00
CA GLU A 121 4.42 -1.55 -13.55
C GLU A 121 4.07 -0.06 -13.66
N ARG A 122 2.78 0.25 -13.74
CA ARG A 122 2.30 1.63 -13.79
C ARG A 122 2.38 2.24 -12.40
N LYS A 123 3.30 3.17 -12.24
CA LYS A 123 3.38 3.99 -11.02
C LYS A 123 2.40 5.15 -11.14
N ALA A 124 1.69 5.46 -10.05
CA ALA A 124 0.94 6.71 -9.99
C ALA A 124 1.92 7.88 -10.15
N VAL A 125 1.64 8.74 -11.12
CA VAL A 125 2.30 10.04 -11.24
C VAL A 125 1.50 11.07 -10.45
N SER A 126 2.05 12.25 -10.25
CA SER A 126 1.31 13.35 -9.60
C SER A 126 -0.04 13.56 -10.30
N GLY A 127 -1.10 13.66 -9.54
CA GLY A 127 -2.45 13.89 -10.07
C GLY A 127 -3.51 13.70 -8.99
N LYS A 128 -4.74 14.05 -9.35
CA LYS A 128 -5.92 13.85 -8.53
C LYS A 128 -6.57 12.51 -8.87
N PHE A 129 -7.44 12.05 -7.98
CA PHE A 129 -8.12 10.77 -8.11
C PHE A 129 -9.22 10.81 -9.20
N ALA A 130 -9.33 9.74 -9.96
CA ALA A 130 -10.44 9.49 -10.86
C ALA A 130 -10.98 8.08 -10.63
N ALA A 131 -12.30 7.94 -10.66
CA ALA A 131 -12.96 6.66 -10.43
C ALA A 131 -14.23 6.54 -11.30
N ALA A 132 -14.55 5.29 -11.66
CA ALA A 132 -15.78 4.94 -12.37
C ALA A 132 -16.44 3.75 -11.66
N PHE A 133 -17.75 3.76 -11.54
CA PHE A 133 -18.53 2.77 -10.81
C PHE A 133 -19.77 2.36 -11.59
N GLU A 134 -20.10 1.07 -11.53
CA GLU A 134 -21.35 0.52 -12.06
C GLU A 134 -22.51 0.65 -11.07
N SER A 135 -22.25 1.10 -9.85
CA SER A 135 -23.21 1.22 -8.76
C SER A 135 -23.15 2.60 -8.13
N GLY A 136 -24.25 3.33 -8.14
CA GLY A 136 -24.39 4.63 -7.48
C GLY A 136 -24.07 4.55 -5.99
N GLY A 137 -24.54 3.52 -5.27
CA GLY A 137 -24.25 3.33 -3.86
C GLY A 137 -22.75 3.10 -3.57
N PHE A 138 -22.05 2.37 -4.45
CA PHE A 138 -20.58 2.24 -4.35
C PHE A 138 -19.87 3.57 -4.62
N ARG A 139 -20.35 4.33 -5.59
CA ARG A 139 -19.85 5.67 -5.88
C ARG A 139 -19.96 6.59 -4.68
N GLU A 140 -21.11 6.62 -4.02
CA GLU A 140 -21.35 7.40 -2.81
C GLU A 140 -20.41 6.97 -1.68
N LEU A 141 -20.33 5.68 -1.38
CA LEU A 141 -19.46 5.14 -0.32
C LEU A 141 -17.97 5.50 -0.52
N VAL A 142 -17.47 5.35 -1.75
CA VAL A 142 -16.07 5.70 -2.05
C VAL A 142 -15.87 7.22 -1.99
N THR A 143 -16.88 8.01 -2.38
CA THR A 143 -16.81 9.47 -2.29
C THR A 143 -16.73 9.93 -0.84
N ASP A 144 -17.58 9.40 0.04
CA ASP A 144 -17.55 9.70 1.48
C ASP A 144 -16.21 9.32 2.11
N THR A 145 -15.66 8.15 1.71
CA THR A 145 -14.35 7.69 2.16
C THR A 145 -13.23 8.63 1.66
N ALA A 146 -13.26 9.01 0.39
CA ALA A 146 -12.26 9.91 -0.20
C ALA A 146 -12.26 11.29 0.48
N VAL A 147 -13.45 11.86 0.75
CA VAL A 147 -13.58 13.12 1.49
C VAL A 147 -13.01 12.98 2.91
N GLY A 148 -13.30 11.87 3.60
CA GLY A 148 -12.76 11.60 4.94
C GLY A 148 -11.23 11.46 4.99
N LEU A 149 -10.60 11.17 3.85
CA LEU A 149 -9.15 11.03 3.70
C LEU A 149 -8.48 12.22 2.98
N ASP A 150 -9.20 13.33 2.77
CA ASP A 150 -8.74 14.51 2.02
C ASP A 150 -8.24 14.18 0.59
N ILE A 151 -8.83 13.14 -0.04
CA ILE A 151 -8.51 12.77 -1.41
C ILE A 151 -9.35 13.61 -2.37
N GLU A 152 -8.67 14.42 -3.19
CA GLU A 152 -9.33 15.26 -4.18
C GLU A 152 -9.58 14.52 -5.51
N TYR A 153 -10.78 14.67 -6.04
CA TYR A 153 -11.11 14.20 -7.37
C TYR A 153 -10.58 15.13 -8.46
N ALA A 154 -10.10 14.54 -9.57
CA ALA A 154 -9.69 15.28 -10.74
C ALA A 154 -10.91 15.95 -11.43
N THR A 155 -10.75 17.19 -11.85
CA THR A 155 -11.72 17.84 -12.76
C THR A 155 -11.51 17.29 -14.17
N LEU A 156 -12.57 16.82 -14.79
CA LEU A 156 -12.51 16.38 -16.18
C LEU A 156 -12.36 17.58 -17.13
N ASP A 157 -11.52 17.47 -18.13
CA ASP A 157 -11.44 18.48 -19.19
C ASP A 157 -12.63 18.39 -20.16
N ALA A 158 -12.86 19.44 -20.92
CA ALA A 158 -14.00 19.54 -21.84
C ALA A 158 -14.00 18.44 -22.91
N SER A 159 -12.84 17.99 -23.38
CA SER A 159 -12.74 16.94 -24.39
C SER A 159 -13.15 15.58 -23.81
N THR A 160 -12.74 15.28 -22.58
CA THR A 160 -13.15 14.08 -21.86
C THR A 160 -14.65 14.09 -21.56
N VAL A 161 -15.20 15.22 -21.08
CA VAL A 161 -16.64 15.38 -20.85
C VAL A 161 -17.43 15.13 -22.14
N ASN A 162 -17.07 15.78 -23.25
CA ASN A 162 -17.75 15.60 -24.53
C ASN A 162 -17.68 14.14 -25.04
N THR A 163 -16.56 13.45 -24.80
CA THR A 163 -16.42 12.05 -25.20
C THR A 163 -17.31 11.16 -24.34
N LEU A 164 -17.34 11.36 -23.03
CA LEU A 164 -18.18 10.59 -22.10
C LEU A 164 -19.67 10.80 -22.41
N GLU A 165 -20.12 12.03 -22.63
CA GLU A 165 -21.53 12.34 -22.96
C GLU A 165 -22.05 11.63 -24.21
N GLN A 166 -21.15 11.29 -25.17
CA GLN A 166 -21.52 10.53 -26.38
C GLN A 166 -21.73 9.03 -26.09
N HIS A 167 -21.23 8.52 -24.97
CA HIS A 167 -21.23 7.09 -24.63
C HIS A 167 -22.10 6.74 -23.43
N LEU A 168 -22.37 7.72 -22.56
CA LEU A 168 -23.23 7.51 -21.37
C LEU A 168 -24.71 7.37 -21.77
N ASP A 169 -25.45 6.60 -21.01
CA ASP A 169 -26.88 6.48 -21.17
C ASP A 169 -27.61 7.79 -20.79
N PRO A 170 -28.80 8.07 -21.36
CA PRO A 170 -29.56 9.26 -21.05
C PRO A 170 -29.84 9.39 -19.54
N GLY A 171 -29.49 10.54 -18.98
CA GLY A 171 -29.68 10.86 -17.57
C GLY A 171 -28.44 10.71 -16.71
N LEU A 172 -27.37 10.05 -17.21
CA LEU A 172 -26.07 10.03 -16.57
C LEU A 172 -25.28 11.30 -16.90
N LYS A 173 -24.40 11.69 -15.98
CA LYS A 173 -23.55 12.89 -16.12
C LYS A 173 -22.10 12.51 -16.32
N ALA A 174 -21.42 13.21 -17.22
CA ALA A 174 -19.97 13.11 -17.39
C ALA A 174 -19.24 13.87 -16.27
N GLU A 175 -19.12 13.26 -15.12
CA GLU A 175 -18.50 13.83 -13.91
C GLU A 175 -17.53 12.82 -13.26
N ASN A 176 -16.68 13.25 -12.37
CA ASN A 176 -15.78 12.40 -11.62
C ASN A 176 -16.11 12.48 -10.09
N PRO A 177 -16.44 11.37 -9.44
CA PRO A 177 -16.46 9.98 -9.92
C PRO A 177 -17.59 9.69 -10.90
N LEU A 178 -17.30 8.88 -11.93
CA LEU A 178 -18.23 8.56 -13.00
C LEU A 178 -19.20 7.45 -12.58
N ASP A 179 -20.49 7.63 -12.91
CA ASP A 179 -21.50 6.59 -12.84
C ASP A 179 -21.64 5.91 -14.22
N LEU A 180 -21.43 4.60 -14.28
CA LEU A 180 -21.54 3.79 -15.50
C LEU A 180 -22.82 2.93 -15.52
N TRP A 181 -23.73 3.12 -14.57
CA TRP A 181 -24.94 2.30 -14.45
C TRP A 181 -25.71 2.26 -15.78
N GLY A 182 -25.96 1.04 -16.27
CA GLY A 182 -26.64 0.83 -17.56
C GLY A 182 -25.77 0.94 -18.80
N SER A 183 -24.48 1.30 -18.68
CA SER A 183 -23.60 1.55 -19.83
C SER A 183 -22.53 0.46 -20.05
N HIS A 184 -22.67 -0.74 -19.44
CA HIS A 184 -21.59 -1.74 -19.44
C HIS A 184 -21.20 -2.25 -20.82
N ASP A 185 -22.15 -2.37 -21.76
CA ASP A 185 -21.87 -2.89 -23.11
C ASP A 185 -20.97 -1.96 -23.95
N ARG A 186 -20.63 -0.78 -23.44
CA ARG A 186 -19.88 0.27 -24.15
C ARG A 186 -18.50 0.55 -23.57
N PHE A 187 -18.18 -0.03 -22.41
CA PHE A 187 -16.92 0.23 -21.68
C PHE A 187 -16.12 -1.04 -21.36
N GLU A 188 -16.48 -2.20 -21.95
CA GLU A 188 -15.68 -3.43 -21.89
C GLU A 188 -14.45 -3.42 -22.82
#